data_d296add0c5aa8b6d9cc2818677029da8
#
_entry.id   d296add0c5aa8b6d9cc2818677029da8
#
_cell.length_a   1.000
_cell.length_b   1.000
_cell.length_c   1.000
_cell.angle_alpha   90.00
_cell.angle_beta   90.00
_cell.angle_gamma   90.00
#
_symmetry.space_group_name_H-M   'P 1'
#
loop_
_entity.id
_entity.type
_entity.pdbx_description
1 polymer ?
#
loop_
_entity_poly.entity_id
_entity_poly.type
_entity_poly.pdbx_seq_one_letter_code
_entity_poly.pdbx_strand_id
1 'polypeptide(L)'
;MRASDRAYRTLLDEIQSGALQPGAVLAEVEQSLRLGVSRTPLREALGRLAADGLVVQASARVTVVSDIDAGDIRELFEVRRALEETAARLAAERGDRAVFAALAEEFAETDATARPDAYYALIGRFDAALDAAVSNDYLTAALKTVRTHLVR
;
A
#
# COMPACT_ATOMS: atom_id res chain seq x y z
N MET A 1 -1.46 -19.90 -3.09
CA MET A 1 -0.69 -18.68 -2.74
C MET A 1 0.71 -19.11 -2.31
N ARG A 2 1.76 -18.54 -2.91
CA ARG A 2 3.17 -18.91 -2.61
C ARG A 2 3.55 -18.49 -1.19
N ALA A 3 4.55 -19.16 -0.60
CA ALA A 3 5.02 -18.84 0.74
C ALA A 3 5.59 -17.40 0.83
N SER A 4 6.30 -16.93 -0.23
CA SER A 4 6.79 -15.56 -0.33
C SER A 4 5.66 -14.52 -0.39
N ASP A 5 4.54 -14.83 -1.08
CA ASP A 5 3.39 -13.92 -1.13
C ASP A 5 2.70 -13.78 0.23
N ARG A 6 2.60 -14.90 1.00
CA ARG A 6 2.07 -14.84 2.36
C ARG A 6 2.96 -14.01 3.26
N ALA A 7 4.27 -14.29 3.26
CA ALA A 7 5.23 -13.55 4.08
C ALA A 7 5.21 -12.04 3.74
N TYR A 8 5.20 -11.70 2.45
CA TYR A 8 5.11 -10.31 2.01
C TYR A 8 3.85 -9.62 2.54
N ARG A 9 2.66 -10.24 2.36
CA ARG A 9 1.39 -9.65 2.81
C ARG A 9 1.36 -9.48 4.32
N THR A 10 1.75 -10.50 5.08
CA THR A 10 1.76 -10.41 6.54
C THR A 10 2.67 -9.28 7.03
N LEU A 11 3.90 -9.19 6.51
CA LEU A 11 4.82 -8.11 6.88
C LEU A 11 4.30 -6.74 6.43
N LEU A 12 3.71 -6.65 5.25
CA LEU A 12 3.09 -5.41 4.75
C LEU A 12 1.96 -4.95 5.67
N ASP A 13 1.03 -5.85 6.02
CA ASP A 13 -0.09 -5.55 6.92
C ASP A 13 0.40 -5.11 8.30
N GLU A 14 1.45 -5.76 8.84
CA GLU A 14 2.06 -5.40 10.13
C GLU A 14 2.78 -4.04 10.09
N ILE A 15 3.43 -3.70 8.99
CA ILE A 15 4.04 -2.37 8.79
C ILE A 15 2.94 -1.30 8.66
N GLN A 16 1.92 -1.56 7.86
CA GLN A 16 0.82 -0.62 7.64
C GLN A 16 -0.07 -0.41 8.86
N SER A 17 -0.30 -1.44 9.67
CA SER A 17 -1.04 -1.32 10.93
C SER A 17 -0.22 -0.73 12.08
N GLY A 18 1.09 -0.51 11.88
CA GLY A 18 1.99 -0.05 12.93
C GLY A 18 2.39 -1.14 13.95
N ALA A 19 2.02 -2.39 13.74
CA ALA A 19 2.50 -3.50 14.56
C ALA A 19 4.02 -3.67 14.43
N LEU A 20 4.57 -3.40 13.25
CA LEU A 20 6.00 -3.23 13.01
C LEU A 20 6.28 -1.73 12.85
N GLN A 21 6.79 -1.11 13.89
CA GLN A 21 7.11 0.32 13.93
C GLN A 21 8.30 0.67 13.03
N PRO A 22 8.42 1.91 12.52
CA PRO A 22 9.64 2.41 11.92
C PRO A 22 10.87 2.13 12.80
N GLY A 23 11.96 1.66 12.18
CA GLY A 23 13.17 1.23 12.87
C GLY A 23 13.11 -0.20 13.43
N ALA A 24 11.99 -0.89 13.38
CA ALA A 24 11.90 -2.28 13.83
C ALA A 24 12.84 -3.18 13.02
N VAL A 25 13.58 -4.04 13.73
CA VAL A 25 14.56 -4.96 13.14
C VAL A 25 13.87 -6.24 12.70
N LEU A 26 14.02 -6.60 11.43
CA LEU A 26 13.52 -7.83 10.84
C LEU A 26 14.67 -8.83 10.62
N ALA A 27 15.06 -9.53 11.68
CA ALA A 27 16.10 -10.55 11.60
C ALA A 27 15.60 -11.80 10.84
N GLU A 28 16.31 -12.23 9.79
CA GLU A 28 15.86 -13.33 8.91
C GLU A 28 15.49 -14.61 9.65
N VAL A 29 16.27 -15.00 10.66
CA VAL A 29 16.05 -16.25 11.41
C VAL A 29 14.77 -16.16 12.22
N GLU A 30 14.59 -15.06 12.92
CA GLU A 30 13.42 -14.80 13.77
C GLU A 30 12.14 -14.73 12.92
N GLN A 31 12.16 -13.93 11.86
CA GLN A 31 10.99 -13.79 10.98
C GLN A 31 10.65 -15.08 10.23
N SER A 32 11.64 -15.86 9.85
CA SER A 32 11.44 -17.18 9.23
C SER A 32 10.68 -18.14 10.16
N LEU A 33 11.07 -18.19 11.42
CA LEU A 33 10.40 -19.00 12.45
C LEU A 33 8.99 -18.48 12.74
N ARG A 34 8.85 -17.19 12.96
CA ARG A 34 7.57 -16.55 13.28
C ARG A 34 6.53 -16.72 12.17
N LEU A 35 6.92 -16.56 10.92
CA LEU A 35 6.03 -16.68 9.77
C LEU A 35 5.86 -18.11 9.25
N GLY A 36 6.58 -19.08 9.81
CA GLY A 36 6.52 -20.47 9.38
C GLY A 36 6.95 -20.69 7.93
N VAL A 37 7.94 -19.94 7.46
CA VAL A 37 8.49 -20.04 6.10
C VAL A 37 10.00 -20.27 6.14
N SER A 38 10.55 -20.90 5.10
CA SER A 38 12.01 -21.00 4.97
C SER A 38 12.63 -19.66 4.57
N ARG A 39 13.96 -19.54 4.67
CA ARG A 39 14.68 -18.29 4.42
C ARG A 39 14.54 -17.76 2.99
N THR A 40 14.46 -18.65 2.00
CA THR A 40 14.35 -18.24 0.58
C THR A 40 13.09 -17.44 0.31
N PRO A 41 11.86 -17.94 0.57
CA PRO A 41 10.65 -17.14 0.38
C PRO A 41 10.58 -15.91 1.30
N LEU A 42 11.22 -15.92 2.47
CA LEU A 42 11.33 -14.74 3.32
C LEU A 42 12.19 -13.65 2.66
N ARG A 43 13.36 -14.02 2.11
CA ARG A 43 14.23 -13.08 1.40
C ARG A 43 13.56 -12.49 0.16
N GLU A 44 12.80 -13.28 -0.58
CA GLU A 44 11.98 -12.79 -1.69
C GLU A 44 10.96 -11.73 -1.21
N ALA A 45 10.29 -12.00 -0.09
CA ALA A 45 9.33 -11.07 0.51
C ALA A 45 10.02 -9.77 0.98
N LEU A 46 11.14 -9.88 1.71
CA LEU A 46 11.92 -8.73 2.18
C LEU A 46 12.50 -7.92 1.01
N GLY A 47 12.96 -8.60 -0.05
CA GLY A 47 13.43 -7.93 -1.28
C GLY A 47 12.34 -7.12 -1.97
N ARG A 48 11.10 -7.63 -2.00
CA ARG A 48 9.95 -6.89 -2.52
C ARG A 48 9.61 -5.68 -1.65
N LEU A 49 9.56 -5.85 -0.32
CA LEU A 49 9.35 -4.75 0.62
C LEU A 49 10.43 -3.68 0.50
N ALA A 50 11.69 -4.07 0.23
CA ALA A 50 12.78 -3.13 -0.02
C ALA A 50 12.64 -2.40 -1.35
N ALA A 51 12.21 -3.10 -2.41
CA ALA A 51 11.89 -2.48 -3.70
C ALA A 51 10.70 -1.50 -3.58
N ASP A 52 9.74 -1.80 -2.71
CA ASP A 52 8.63 -0.92 -2.37
C ASP A 52 9.05 0.20 -1.38
N GLY A 53 10.33 0.25 -0.92
CA GLY A 53 10.85 1.27 0.00
C GLY A 53 10.35 1.16 1.44
N LEU A 54 9.68 0.05 1.80
CA LEU A 54 9.07 -0.16 3.11
C LEU A 54 10.07 -0.63 4.16
N VAL A 55 11.18 -1.19 3.71
CA VAL A 55 12.29 -1.64 4.55
C VAL A 55 13.62 -1.30 3.88
N VAL A 56 14.66 -1.17 4.68
CA VAL A 56 16.04 -1.00 4.22
C VAL A 56 16.92 -2.11 4.75
N GLN A 57 17.89 -2.55 3.96
CA GLN A 57 18.84 -3.55 4.38
C GLN A 57 19.98 -2.92 5.17
N ALA A 58 19.96 -3.05 6.49
CA ALA A 58 20.99 -2.52 7.38
C ALA A 58 22.29 -3.35 7.38
N SER A 59 22.18 -4.66 7.10
CA SER A 59 23.33 -5.57 6.93
C SER A 59 22.93 -6.81 6.11
N ALA A 60 23.88 -7.71 5.83
CA ALA A 60 23.64 -8.93 5.03
C ALA A 60 22.49 -9.83 5.55
N ARG A 61 22.11 -9.70 6.83
CA ARG A 61 21.09 -10.56 7.48
C ARG A 61 20.05 -9.77 8.28
N VAL A 62 20.13 -8.46 8.28
CA VAL A 62 19.28 -7.56 9.06
C VAL A 62 18.64 -6.57 8.12
N THR A 63 17.32 -6.61 8.08
CA THR A 63 16.47 -5.64 7.41
C THR A 63 15.76 -4.82 8.50
N VAL A 64 15.55 -3.54 8.26
CA VAL A 64 14.91 -2.61 9.20
C VAL A 64 13.73 -1.95 8.50
N VAL A 65 12.62 -1.78 9.22
CA VAL A 65 11.46 -1.02 8.71
C VAL A 65 11.90 0.42 8.48
N SER A 66 11.67 0.94 7.26
CA SER A 66 12.05 2.29 6.89
C SER A 66 11.32 3.31 7.75
N ASP A 67 12.00 4.38 8.11
CA ASP A 67 11.37 5.58 8.65
C ASP A 67 10.83 6.44 7.50
N ILE A 68 9.78 7.20 7.76
CA ILE A 68 9.24 8.20 6.83
C ILE A 68 9.26 9.53 7.56
N ASP A 69 10.09 10.44 7.14
CA ASP A 69 10.11 11.78 7.72
C ASP A 69 9.02 12.69 7.10
N ALA A 70 8.84 13.87 7.71
CA ALA A 70 7.84 14.83 7.24
C ALA A 70 8.18 15.41 5.84
N GLY A 71 9.44 15.35 5.41
CA GLY A 71 9.88 15.74 4.07
C GLY A 71 9.41 14.70 3.05
N ASP A 72 9.68 13.43 3.32
CA ASP A 72 9.23 12.30 2.49
C ASP A 72 7.72 12.31 2.27
N ILE A 73 6.94 12.58 3.34
CA ILE A 73 5.48 12.67 3.26
C ILE A 73 5.06 13.77 2.28
N ARG A 74 5.69 14.95 2.33
CA ARG A 74 5.37 16.06 1.42
C ARG A 74 5.66 15.68 -0.03
N GLU A 75 6.83 15.12 -0.30
CA GLU A 75 7.24 14.67 -1.63
C GLU A 75 6.30 13.58 -2.18
N LEU A 76 5.93 12.61 -1.34
CA LEU A 76 4.94 11.59 -1.69
C LEU A 76 3.57 12.19 -2.05
N PHE A 77 3.10 13.21 -1.32
CA PHE A 77 1.84 13.88 -1.64
C PHE A 77 1.90 14.70 -2.93
N GLU A 78 3.04 15.29 -3.27
CA GLU A 78 3.24 15.98 -4.55
C GLU A 78 3.11 15.00 -5.73
N VAL A 79 3.81 13.85 -5.65
CA VAL A 79 3.72 12.80 -6.67
C VAL A 79 2.31 12.20 -6.72
N ARG A 80 1.73 11.88 -5.57
CA ARG A 80 0.36 11.36 -5.46
C ARG A 80 -0.63 12.26 -6.18
N ARG A 81 -0.58 13.56 -5.91
CA ARG A 81 -1.47 14.53 -6.53
C ARG A 81 -1.39 14.49 -8.05
N ALA A 82 -0.19 14.53 -8.62
CA ALA A 82 0.02 14.49 -10.06
C ALA A 82 -0.55 13.22 -10.71
N LEU A 83 -0.35 12.06 -10.05
CA LEU A 83 -0.85 10.77 -10.53
C LEU A 83 -2.38 10.67 -10.39
N GLU A 84 -2.94 11.10 -9.25
CA GLU A 84 -4.39 11.03 -9.00
C GLU A 84 -5.19 12.01 -9.88
N GLU A 85 -4.67 13.21 -10.14
CA GLU A 85 -5.29 14.15 -11.10
C GLU A 85 -5.35 13.54 -12.51
N THR A 86 -4.27 12.86 -12.93
CA THR A 86 -4.24 12.15 -14.21
C THR A 86 -5.21 10.97 -14.24
N ALA A 87 -5.24 10.18 -13.17
CA ALA A 87 -6.14 9.04 -13.04
C ALA A 87 -7.61 9.47 -13.06
N ALA A 88 -7.96 10.52 -12.30
CA ALA A 88 -9.32 11.05 -12.26
C ALA A 88 -9.80 11.53 -13.63
N ARG A 89 -8.95 12.25 -14.38
CA ARG A 89 -9.26 12.69 -15.74
C ARG A 89 -9.51 11.51 -16.69
N LEU A 90 -8.64 10.51 -16.65
CA LEU A 90 -8.79 9.30 -17.49
C LEU A 90 -10.03 8.50 -17.11
N ALA A 91 -10.30 8.36 -15.81
CA ALA A 91 -11.51 7.68 -15.34
C ALA A 91 -12.79 8.41 -15.72
N ALA A 92 -12.80 9.74 -15.72
CA ALA A 92 -13.93 10.55 -16.17
C ALA A 92 -14.20 10.37 -17.69
N GLU A 93 -13.15 10.13 -18.47
CA GLU A 93 -13.25 9.91 -19.92
C GLU A 93 -13.67 8.47 -20.28
N ARG A 94 -13.29 7.47 -19.47
CA ARG A 94 -13.34 6.06 -19.82
C ARG A 94 -14.23 5.21 -18.91
N GLY A 95 -14.48 5.70 -17.69
CA GLY A 95 -15.17 4.94 -16.65
C GLY A 95 -16.68 4.91 -16.81
N ASP A 96 -17.29 3.92 -16.17
CA ASP A 96 -18.74 3.86 -16.06
C ASP A 96 -19.23 4.89 -15.01
N ARG A 97 -19.98 5.87 -15.48
CA ARG A 97 -20.54 6.93 -14.65
C ARG A 97 -21.44 6.40 -13.52
N ALA A 98 -22.15 5.27 -13.75
CA ALA A 98 -23.03 4.70 -12.74
C ALA A 98 -22.25 4.16 -11.53
N VAL A 99 -21.07 3.59 -11.76
CA VAL A 99 -20.20 3.09 -10.67
C VAL A 99 -19.75 4.24 -9.77
N PHE A 100 -19.31 5.35 -10.36
CA PHE A 100 -18.84 6.51 -9.58
C PHE A 100 -20.00 7.26 -8.91
N ALA A 101 -21.18 7.31 -9.52
CA ALA A 101 -22.37 7.88 -8.89
C ALA A 101 -22.78 7.09 -7.64
N ALA A 102 -22.83 5.75 -7.71
CA ALA A 102 -23.13 4.92 -6.56
C ALA A 102 -22.10 5.08 -5.43
N LEU A 103 -20.81 5.14 -5.76
CA LEU A 103 -19.76 5.40 -4.77
C LEU A 103 -19.93 6.78 -4.10
N ALA A 104 -20.27 7.80 -4.87
CA ALA A 104 -20.50 9.16 -4.34
C ALA A 104 -21.68 9.18 -3.34
N GLU A 105 -22.78 8.47 -3.62
CA GLU A 105 -23.90 8.32 -2.71
C GLU A 105 -23.46 7.61 -1.40
N GLU A 106 -22.72 6.51 -1.50
CA GLU A 106 -22.21 5.79 -0.33
C GLU A 106 -21.27 6.68 0.52
N PHE A 107 -20.39 7.48 -0.10
CA PHE A 107 -19.56 8.45 0.61
C PHE A 107 -20.38 9.50 1.35
N ALA A 108 -21.46 10.00 0.74
CA ALA A 108 -22.33 10.98 1.37
C ALA A 108 -23.06 10.43 2.61
N GLU A 109 -23.34 9.11 2.63
CA GLU A 109 -24.01 8.44 3.72
C GLU A 109 -23.05 7.88 4.81
N THR A 110 -21.74 7.88 4.55
CA THR A 110 -20.75 7.28 5.44
C THR A 110 -20.05 8.35 6.27
N ASP A 111 -20.34 8.36 7.58
CA ASP A 111 -19.65 9.21 8.53
C ASP A 111 -18.25 8.62 8.84
N ALA A 112 -17.21 9.30 8.39
CA ALA A 112 -15.82 8.89 8.58
C ALA A 112 -15.41 8.84 10.07
N THR A 113 -16.03 9.68 10.92
CA THR A 113 -15.71 9.76 12.35
C THR A 113 -16.43 8.64 13.13
N ALA A 114 -17.70 8.40 12.81
CA ALA A 114 -18.51 7.40 13.50
C ALA A 114 -18.19 5.96 13.02
N ARG A 115 -17.78 5.80 11.76
CA ARG A 115 -17.51 4.50 11.14
C ARG A 115 -16.20 4.51 10.32
N PRO A 116 -15.05 4.69 10.94
CA PRO A 116 -13.76 4.82 10.23
C PRO A 116 -13.44 3.60 9.37
N ASP A 117 -13.66 2.38 9.86
CA ASP A 117 -13.38 1.16 9.09
C ASP A 117 -14.22 1.06 7.81
N ALA A 118 -15.51 1.42 7.89
CA ALA A 118 -16.40 1.44 6.73
C ALA A 118 -15.96 2.52 5.71
N TYR A 119 -15.52 3.67 6.21
CA TYR A 119 -15.01 4.75 5.37
C TYR A 119 -13.72 4.36 4.64
N TYR A 120 -12.76 3.73 5.34
CA TYR A 120 -11.53 3.23 4.71
C TYR A 120 -11.81 2.09 3.71
N ALA A 121 -12.75 1.20 3.99
CA ALA A 121 -13.18 0.18 3.04
C ALA A 121 -13.78 0.81 1.77
N LEU A 122 -14.54 1.89 1.92
CA LEU A 122 -15.11 2.63 0.80
C LEU A 122 -14.04 3.34 -0.04
N ILE A 123 -13.01 3.93 0.59
CA ILE A 123 -11.83 4.46 -0.10
C ILE A 123 -11.16 3.35 -0.94
N GLY A 124 -10.97 2.16 -0.38
CA GLY A 124 -10.39 1.03 -1.11
C GLY A 124 -11.22 0.61 -2.33
N ARG A 125 -12.55 0.65 -2.23
CA ARG A 125 -13.46 0.38 -3.36
C ARG A 125 -13.39 1.47 -4.43
N PHE A 126 -13.32 2.73 -4.02
CA PHE A 126 -13.12 3.86 -4.94
C PHE A 126 -11.79 3.74 -5.69
N ASP A 127 -10.70 3.44 -4.98
CA ASP A 127 -9.38 3.23 -5.59
C ASP A 127 -9.41 2.10 -6.62
N ALA A 128 -10.05 0.97 -6.29
CA ALA A 128 -10.19 -0.16 -7.21
C ALA A 128 -11.03 0.21 -8.46
N ALA A 129 -12.11 0.95 -8.29
CA ALA A 129 -12.93 1.43 -9.40
C ALA A 129 -12.16 2.42 -10.28
N LEU A 130 -11.38 3.32 -9.67
CA LEU A 130 -10.52 4.27 -10.37
C LEU A 130 -9.47 3.54 -11.20
N ASP A 131 -8.74 2.59 -10.61
CA ASP A 131 -7.71 1.81 -11.27
C ASP A 131 -8.28 1.01 -12.47
N ALA A 132 -9.47 0.41 -12.31
CA ALA A 132 -10.16 -0.29 -13.38
C ALA A 132 -10.57 0.66 -14.53
N ALA A 133 -11.08 1.85 -14.22
CA ALA A 133 -11.51 2.83 -15.21
C ALA A 133 -10.35 3.45 -15.99
N VAL A 134 -9.22 3.68 -15.34
CA VAL A 134 -8.02 4.28 -15.93
C VAL A 134 -7.46 3.43 -17.07
N SER A 135 -7.51 2.10 -16.97
CA SER A 135 -7.03 1.15 -17.98
C SER A 135 -5.61 1.48 -18.49
N ASN A 136 -4.70 1.75 -17.53
CA ASN A 136 -3.29 2.06 -17.77
C ASN A 136 -2.44 1.43 -16.66
N ASP A 137 -1.83 0.27 -16.96
CA ASP A 137 -1.10 -0.52 -15.98
C ASP A 137 0.10 0.22 -15.37
N TYR A 138 0.76 1.10 -16.13
CA TYR A 138 1.89 1.91 -15.61
C TYR A 138 1.42 2.94 -14.58
N LEU A 139 0.32 3.63 -14.85
CA LEU A 139 -0.24 4.61 -13.92
C LEU A 139 -0.76 3.92 -12.66
N THR A 140 -1.47 2.80 -12.81
CA THR A 140 -1.96 1.99 -11.67
C THR A 140 -0.82 1.46 -10.82
N ALA A 141 0.28 0.99 -11.41
CA ALA A 141 1.46 0.53 -10.67
C ALA A 141 2.12 1.68 -9.89
N ALA A 142 2.28 2.85 -10.50
CA ALA A 142 2.84 4.04 -9.83
C ALA A 142 1.97 4.51 -8.67
N LEU A 143 0.65 4.59 -8.85
CA LEU A 143 -0.32 4.93 -7.80
C LEU A 143 -0.27 3.94 -6.64
N LYS A 144 -0.22 2.65 -6.93
CA LYS A 144 -0.11 1.60 -5.91
C LYS A 144 1.14 1.78 -5.06
N THR A 145 2.29 2.07 -5.67
CA THR A 145 3.54 2.32 -4.94
C THR A 145 3.37 3.48 -3.97
N VAL A 146 2.88 4.63 -4.44
CA VAL A 146 2.69 5.83 -3.60
C VAL A 146 1.67 5.58 -2.49
N ARG A 147 0.53 4.94 -2.79
CA ARG A 147 -0.50 4.60 -1.79
C ARG A 147 0.05 3.67 -0.70
N THR A 148 0.89 2.70 -1.07
CA THR A 148 1.51 1.77 -0.11
C THR A 148 2.37 2.51 0.92
N HIS A 149 3.04 3.59 0.53
CA HIS A 149 3.83 4.42 1.44
C HIS A 149 3.00 5.29 2.39
N LEU A 150 1.79 5.69 1.98
CA LEU A 150 0.95 6.63 2.73
C LEU A 150 -0.01 5.98 3.74
N VAL A 151 -0.09 4.65 3.78
CA VAL A 151 -0.94 3.88 4.71
C VAL A 151 -0.17 3.49 5.98
N ARG A 152 0.78 4.28 6.43
CA ARG A 152 1.54 4.03 7.67
C ARG A 152 1.13 4.96 8.79
#